data_b04b376ef86c761c2875145add0e9a26
#
_entry.id   b04b376ef86c761c2875145add0e9a26
#
_cell.length_a   1.000
_cell.length_b   1.000
_cell.length_c   1.000
_cell.angle_alpha   90.00
_cell.angle_beta   90.00
_cell.angle_gamma   90.00
#
_symmetry.space_group_name_H-M   'P 1'
#
loop_
_entity.id
_entity.type
_entity.pdbx_description
1 polymer ?
#
loop_
_entity_poly.entity_id
_entity_poly.type
_entity_poly.pdbx_seq_one_letter_code
_entity_poly.pdbx_strand_id
1 'polypeptide(L)'
;MKWKFCSLILFVVAFSASADISGRIVRVLDGDTVEMLKPGNQLTRIRLAGIDAPEKSQPFGQRSRQELSSMVAQRHVTVTGSETDRYGRLLGTVWFGMTDVNAEQVRKGLAWAYRYHGKPVRPDYAVLEAEARRQSSGLWSESGQTEPWCWRSLHQDEQKTNNN
;
A
#
# COMPACT_ATOMS: atom_id res chain seq x y z
N MET A 1 -25.95 60.78 8.81
CA MET A 1 -25.92 59.45 9.44
C MET A 1 -25.47 58.46 8.41
N LYS A 2 -24.18 58.07 8.46
CA LYS A 2 -23.55 57.17 7.43
C LYS A 2 -23.55 55.76 8.00
N TRP A 3 -24.38 54.87 7.47
CA TRP A 3 -24.35 53.45 7.80
C TRP A 3 -23.21 52.75 7.01
N LYS A 4 -22.22 52.26 7.73
CA LYS A 4 -21.21 51.38 7.19
C LYS A 4 -21.74 49.97 7.17
N PHE A 5 -22.06 49.44 5.99
CA PHE A 5 -22.33 48.01 5.80
C PHE A 5 -21.00 47.26 5.91
N CYS A 6 -20.83 46.52 6.99
CA CYS A 6 -19.71 45.58 7.14
C CYS A 6 -20.12 44.29 6.44
N SER A 7 -19.60 44.08 5.22
CA SER A 7 -19.84 42.84 4.45
C SER A 7 -19.00 41.74 5.06
N LEU A 8 -19.64 40.81 5.77
CA LEU A 8 -19.00 39.62 6.31
C LEU A 8 -18.81 38.58 5.16
N ILE A 9 -17.61 38.47 4.60
CA ILE A 9 -17.28 37.44 3.61
C ILE A 9 -17.09 36.13 4.35
N LEU A 10 -18.08 35.23 4.24
CA LEU A 10 -18.02 33.88 4.76
C LEU A 10 -17.11 33.02 3.82
N PHE A 11 -15.93 32.73 4.28
CA PHE A 11 -14.99 31.85 3.54
C PHE A 11 -15.40 30.38 3.78
N VAL A 12 -16.13 29.81 2.84
CA VAL A 12 -16.47 28.38 2.87
C VAL A 12 -15.24 27.59 2.40
N VAL A 13 -14.51 27.01 3.34
CA VAL A 13 -13.46 26.04 3.04
C VAL A 13 -14.14 24.74 2.68
N ALA A 14 -14.19 24.41 1.39
CA ALA A 14 -14.62 23.10 0.92
C ALA A 14 -13.54 22.07 1.28
N PHE A 15 -13.76 21.31 2.34
CA PHE A 15 -13.01 20.09 2.60
C PHE A 15 -13.42 19.06 1.54
N SER A 16 -12.53 18.76 0.60
CA SER A 16 -12.68 17.58 -0.26
C SER A 16 -12.53 16.34 0.62
N ALA A 17 -13.63 15.78 1.07
CA ALA A 17 -13.65 14.49 1.72
C ALA A 17 -13.22 13.46 0.66
N SER A 18 -12.03 12.87 0.80
CA SER A 18 -11.67 11.66 0.06
C SER A 18 -12.68 10.59 0.46
N ALA A 19 -13.50 10.15 -0.50
CA ALA A 19 -14.50 9.14 -0.20
C ALA A 19 -13.80 7.79 -0.04
N ASP A 20 -13.86 7.23 1.17
CA ASP A 20 -13.44 5.86 1.42
C ASP A 20 -14.27 4.90 0.56
N ILE A 21 -13.63 3.91 -0.02
CA ILE A 21 -14.34 2.87 -0.77
C ILE A 21 -14.36 1.58 0.05
N SER A 22 -15.46 0.85 -0.03
CA SER A 22 -15.61 -0.43 0.66
C SER A 22 -16.02 -1.54 -0.30
N GLY A 23 -15.58 -2.76 -0.01
CA GLY A 23 -15.92 -3.92 -0.83
C GLY A 23 -15.27 -5.20 -0.29
N ARG A 24 -15.55 -6.30 -0.98
CA ARG A 24 -15.00 -7.61 -0.62
C ARG A 24 -13.73 -7.88 -1.41
N ILE A 25 -12.66 -8.30 -0.76
CA ILE A 25 -11.45 -8.75 -1.44
C ILE A 25 -11.72 -10.12 -2.07
N VAL A 26 -11.64 -10.16 -3.39
CA VAL A 26 -11.89 -11.37 -4.18
C VAL A 26 -10.62 -12.08 -4.64
N ARG A 27 -9.51 -11.34 -4.74
CA ARG A 27 -8.19 -11.89 -5.07
C ARG A 27 -7.07 -11.15 -4.35
N VAL A 28 -6.05 -11.89 -3.93
CA VAL A 28 -4.76 -11.36 -3.49
C VAL A 28 -3.73 -11.76 -4.53
N LEU A 29 -3.14 -10.76 -5.21
CA LEU A 29 -2.26 -10.98 -6.35
C LEU A 29 -0.82 -11.25 -5.91
N ASP A 30 -0.35 -10.46 -4.95
CA ASP A 30 0.98 -10.52 -4.34
C ASP A 30 0.93 -9.96 -2.92
N GLY A 31 2.07 -9.64 -2.31
CA GLY A 31 2.14 -9.17 -0.91
C GLY A 31 1.66 -7.75 -0.67
N ASP A 32 1.29 -7.00 -1.70
CA ASP A 32 0.84 -5.62 -1.59
C ASP A 32 -0.20 -5.20 -2.65
N THR A 33 -0.77 -6.16 -3.38
CA THR A 33 -1.76 -5.89 -4.42
C THR A 33 -2.95 -6.83 -4.28
N VAL A 34 -4.15 -6.25 -4.23
CA VAL A 34 -5.40 -6.99 -4.10
C VAL A 34 -6.43 -6.53 -5.14
N GLU A 35 -7.43 -7.37 -5.40
CA GLU A 35 -8.62 -7.01 -6.17
C GLU A 35 -9.84 -7.03 -5.26
N MET A 36 -10.55 -5.91 -5.25
CA MET A 36 -11.76 -5.69 -4.46
C MET A 36 -12.97 -5.57 -5.37
N LEU A 37 -14.02 -6.29 -5.03
CA LEU A 37 -15.33 -6.17 -5.64
C LEU A 37 -16.18 -5.18 -4.84
N LYS A 38 -16.47 -4.03 -5.46
CA LYS A 38 -17.33 -2.98 -4.91
C LYS A 38 -18.81 -3.28 -5.19
N PRO A 39 -19.75 -2.59 -4.53
CA PRO A 39 -21.17 -2.60 -4.90
C PRO A 39 -21.35 -2.32 -6.40
N GLY A 40 -22.33 -2.98 -7.02
CA GLY A 40 -22.53 -2.90 -8.47
C GLY A 40 -21.57 -3.75 -9.30
N ASN A 41 -20.93 -4.75 -8.70
CA ASN A 41 -20.00 -5.70 -9.35
C ASN A 41 -18.79 -5.02 -10.03
N GLN A 42 -18.37 -3.88 -9.51
CA GLN A 42 -17.19 -3.18 -10.02
C GLN A 42 -15.91 -3.73 -9.38
N LEU A 43 -15.04 -4.29 -10.21
CA LEU A 43 -13.73 -4.75 -9.78
C LEU A 43 -12.74 -3.59 -9.73
N THR A 44 -12.06 -3.41 -8.60
CA THR A 44 -11.03 -2.39 -8.42
C THR A 44 -9.74 -3.05 -7.96
N ARG A 45 -8.64 -2.80 -8.66
CA ARG A 45 -7.31 -3.24 -8.23
C ARG A 45 -6.70 -2.19 -7.32
N ILE A 46 -6.22 -2.62 -6.16
CA ILE A 46 -5.68 -1.78 -5.11
C ILE A 46 -4.22 -2.15 -4.88
N ARG A 47 -3.34 -1.16 -4.93
CA ARG A 47 -1.95 -1.24 -4.50
C ARG A 47 -1.86 -0.65 -3.10
N LEU A 48 -1.44 -1.44 -2.14
CA LEU A 48 -1.28 -1.00 -0.75
C LEU A 48 -0.23 0.12 -0.69
N ALA A 49 -0.68 1.31 -0.31
CA ALA A 49 0.15 2.52 -0.31
C ALA A 49 1.21 2.48 0.79
N GLY A 50 2.36 3.11 0.53
CA GLY A 50 3.43 3.28 1.52
C GLY A 50 4.26 2.04 1.82
N ILE A 51 3.99 0.91 1.18
CA ILE A 51 4.75 -0.33 1.32
C ILE A 51 5.20 -0.87 -0.04
N ASP A 52 6.21 -1.75 -0.03
CA ASP A 52 6.63 -2.52 -1.19
C ASP A 52 6.97 -3.95 -0.74
N ALA A 53 6.20 -4.91 -1.22
CA ALA A 53 6.37 -6.31 -0.86
C ALA A 53 7.32 -7.02 -1.83
N PRO A 54 7.97 -8.12 -1.41
CA PRO A 54 8.76 -8.94 -2.31
C PRO A 54 7.95 -9.41 -3.51
N GLU A 55 8.56 -9.42 -4.68
CA GLU A 55 7.96 -9.95 -5.90
C GLU A 55 7.66 -11.47 -5.76
N LYS A 56 6.74 -11.99 -6.58
CA LYS A 56 6.32 -13.40 -6.49
C LYS A 56 7.48 -14.41 -6.56
N SER A 57 8.48 -14.11 -7.40
CA SER A 57 9.68 -14.94 -7.59
C SER A 57 10.80 -14.61 -6.62
N GLN A 58 10.67 -13.55 -5.85
CA GLN A 58 11.64 -13.14 -4.86
C GLN A 58 11.50 -13.98 -3.58
N PRO A 59 12.59 -14.23 -2.84
CA PRO A 59 12.50 -14.80 -1.50
C PRO A 59 11.46 -14.06 -0.64
N PHE A 60 10.67 -14.78 0.14
CA PHE A 60 9.53 -14.28 0.92
C PHE A 60 8.32 -13.77 0.12
N GLY A 61 8.35 -13.68 -1.21
CA GLY A 61 7.21 -13.19 -2.00
C GLY A 61 5.93 -13.99 -1.78
N GLN A 62 6.04 -15.32 -1.81
CA GLN A 62 4.88 -16.19 -1.54
C GLN A 62 4.39 -16.08 -0.09
N ARG A 63 5.29 -15.96 0.88
CA ARG A 63 4.95 -15.81 2.30
C ARG A 63 4.26 -14.48 2.56
N SER A 64 4.75 -13.40 1.96
CA SER A 64 4.12 -12.08 2.00
C SER A 64 2.68 -12.11 1.45
N ARG A 65 2.50 -12.74 0.28
CA ARG A 65 1.17 -12.92 -0.33
C ARG A 65 0.24 -13.76 0.55
N GLN A 66 0.72 -14.87 1.12
CA GLN A 66 -0.06 -15.73 2.01
C GLN A 66 -0.52 -14.99 3.25
N GLU A 67 0.35 -14.19 3.85
CA GLU A 67 0.00 -13.39 5.02
C GLU A 67 -1.06 -12.34 4.69
N LEU A 68 -0.89 -11.59 3.60
CA LEU A 68 -1.92 -10.65 3.14
C LEU A 68 -3.25 -11.37 2.91
N SER A 69 -3.20 -12.54 2.27
CA SER A 69 -4.40 -13.37 2.03
C SER A 69 -5.08 -13.77 3.34
N SER A 70 -4.32 -14.17 4.35
CA SER A 70 -4.87 -14.56 5.65
C SER A 70 -5.62 -13.40 6.34
N MET A 71 -5.17 -12.17 6.12
CA MET A 71 -5.78 -10.97 6.69
C MET A 71 -7.04 -10.52 5.97
N VAL A 72 -7.08 -10.62 4.64
CA VAL A 72 -8.13 -9.92 3.86
C VAL A 72 -8.89 -10.78 2.86
N ALA A 73 -8.46 -11.99 2.51
CA ALA A 73 -9.13 -12.78 1.47
C ALA A 73 -10.59 -13.08 1.83
N GLN A 74 -11.49 -12.80 0.89
CA GLN A 74 -12.95 -12.95 1.02
C GLN A 74 -13.58 -12.07 2.12
N ARG A 75 -12.83 -11.13 2.71
CA ARG A 75 -13.33 -10.22 3.75
C ARG A 75 -13.78 -8.89 3.14
N HIS A 76 -14.76 -8.26 3.80
CA HIS A 76 -15.12 -6.87 3.53
C HIS A 76 -14.10 -5.95 4.20
N VAL A 77 -13.56 -5.02 3.43
CA VAL A 77 -12.56 -4.04 3.86
C VAL A 77 -12.99 -2.63 3.45
N THR A 78 -12.42 -1.65 4.10
CA THR A 78 -12.47 -0.25 3.69
C THR A 78 -11.10 0.17 3.18
N VAL A 79 -11.06 0.97 2.13
CA VAL A 79 -9.83 1.50 1.55
C VAL A 79 -9.88 3.01 1.55
N THR A 80 -8.91 3.63 2.21
CA THR A 80 -8.69 5.07 2.22
C THR A 80 -7.61 5.42 1.21
N GLY A 81 -7.91 6.35 0.31
CA GLY A 81 -7.01 6.79 -0.75
C GLY A 81 -7.79 7.21 -1.99
N SER A 82 -7.24 8.13 -2.77
CA SER A 82 -7.90 8.68 -3.96
C SER A 82 -7.00 8.71 -5.19
N GLU A 83 -5.71 8.44 -5.01
CA GLU A 83 -4.74 8.48 -6.10
C GLU A 83 -4.73 7.17 -6.87
N THR A 84 -4.52 7.28 -8.18
CA THR A 84 -4.35 6.14 -9.06
C THR A 84 -2.95 6.16 -9.65
N ASP A 85 -2.27 5.03 -9.65
CA ASP A 85 -0.97 4.93 -10.25
C ASP A 85 -1.03 4.84 -11.79
N ARG A 86 0.13 4.89 -12.43
CA ARG A 86 0.25 4.81 -13.90
C ARG A 86 -0.30 3.51 -14.51
N TYR A 87 -0.55 2.49 -13.70
CA TYR A 87 -1.12 1.19 -14.13
C TYR A 87 -2.61 1.08 -13.85
N GLY A 88 -3.26 2.16 -13.42
CA GLY A 88 -4.69 2.20 -13.11
C GLY A 88 -5.07 1.55 -11.78
N ARG A 89 -4.11 1.30 -10.88
CA ARG A 89 -4.38 0.76 -9.54
C ARG A 89 -4.65 1.89 -8.57
N LEU A 90 -5.68 1.76 -7.74
CA LEU A 90 -5.91 2.68 -6.63
C LEU A 90 -4.81 2.50 -5.57
N LEU A 91 -4.13 3.59 -5.24
CA LEU A 91 -3.18 3.64 -4.12
C LEU A 91 -3.95 3.89 -2.83
N GLY A 92 -3.92 2.94 -1.89
CA GLY A 92 -4.71 3.09 -0.67
C GLY A 92 -4.19 2.31 0.53
N THR A 93 -4.65 2.74 1.69
CA THR A 93 -4.52 1.97 2.93
C THR A 93 -5.74 1.07 3.06
N VAL A 94 -5.51 -0.21 3.19
CA VAL A 94 -6.55 -1.22 3.37
C VAL A 94 -6.82 -1.40 4.86
N TRP A 95 -8.07 -1.28 5.25
CA TRP A 95 -8.53 -1.42 6.63
C TRP A 95 -9.45 -2.62 6.78
N PHE A 96 -9.11 -3.51 7.68
CA PHE A 96 -10.00 -4.55 8.15
C PHE A 96 -10.43 -4.23 9.59
N GLY A 97 -11.65 -3.73 9.76
CA GLY A 97 -12.07 -3.10 11.00
C GLY A 97 -11.16 -1.89 11.30
N MET A 98 -10.50 -1.91 12.45
CA MET A 98 -9.54 -0.87 12.86
C MET A 98 -8.08 -1.21 12.53
N THR A 99 -7.83 -2.34 11.88
CA THR A 99 -6.48 -2.79 11.56
C THR A 99 -6.02 -2.21 10.23
N ASP A 100 -4.91 -1.46 10.25
CA ASP A 100 -4.16 -1.05 9.08
C ASP A 100 -3.39 -2.26 8.54
N VAL A 101 -3.90 -2.86 7.45
CA VAL A 101 -3.34 -4.06 6.85
C VAL A 101 -1.97 -3.79 6.22
N ASN A 102 -1.76 -2.59 5.68
CA ASN A 102 -0.47 -2.18 5.12
C ASN A 102 0.60 -2.16 6.23
N ALA A 103 0.26 -1.55 7.37
CA ALA A 103 1.14 -1.52 8.54
C ALA A 103 1.47 -2.93 9.06
N GLU A 104 0.49 -3.85 9.07
CA GLU A 104 0.71 -5.23 9.53
C GLU A 104 1.70 -5.99 8.64
N GLN A 105 1.66 -5.81 7.31
CA GLN A 105 2.65 -6.38 6.40
C GLN A 105 4.07 -5.94 6.76
N VAL A 106 4.27 -4.66 7.07
CA VAL A 106 5.57 -4.13 7.48
C VAL A 106 5.97 -4.62 8.87
N ARG A 107 5.05 -4.59 9.83
CA ARG A 107 5.30 -5.05 11.21
C ARG A 107 5.74 -6.50 11.29
N LYS A 108 5.16 -7.35 10.44
CA LYS A 108 5.52 -8.78 10.34
C LYS A 108 6.79 -9.02 9.52
N GLY A 109 7.43 -7.96 9.02
CA GLY A 109 8.61 -8.08 8.18
C GLY A 109 8.32 -8.74 6.82
N LEU A 110 7.15 -8.52 6.24
CA LEU A 110 6.74 -9.11 4.96
C LEU A 110 6.59 -8.08 3.85
N ALA A 111 6.89 -6.82 4.15
CA ALA A 111 7.05 -5.73 3.20
C ALA A 111 8.05 -4.70 3.74
N TRP A 112 8.68 -3.98 2.83
CA TRP A 112 9.46 -2.79 3.14
C TRP A 112 8.53 -1.58 3.29
N ALA A 113 8.88 -0.64 4.16
CA ALA A 113 8.34 0.71 4.09
C ALA A 113 8.86 1.36 2.81
N TYR A 114 7.95 1.74 1.90
CA TYR A 114 8.32 2.30 0.61
C TYR A 114 9.04 3.64 0.77
N ARG A 115 10.10 3.83 -0.03
CA ARG A 115 10.92 5.05 -0.04
C ARG A 115 10.90 5.71 -1.42
N TYR A 116 10.74 7.02 -1.42
CA TYR A 116 10.89 7.84 -2.61
C TYR A 116 12.10 8.75 -2.43
N HIS A 117 13.07 8.69 -3.34
CA HIS A 117 14.37 9.37 -3.19
C HIS A 117 15.04 9.13 -1.83
N GLY A 118 15.03 7.88 -1.35
CA GLY A 118 15.63 7.48 -0.09
C GLY A 118 14.84 7.86 1.18
N LYS A 119 13.75 8.62 1.04
CA LYS A 119 12.90 9.03 2.16
C LYS A 119 11.66 8.15 2.27
N PRO A 120 11.28 7.67 3.45
CA PRO A 120 10.06 6.91 3.62
C PRO A 120 8.84 7.78 3.29
N VAL A 121 7.95 7.26 2.47
CA VAL A 121 6.68 7.91 2.13
C VAL A 121 5.74 7.94 3.34
N ARG A 122 5.82 6.92 4.18
CA ARG A 122 5.12 6.80 5.47
C ARG A 122 6.16 6.65 6.58
N PRO A 123 6.49 7.73 7.32
CA PRO A 123 7.46 7.66 8.43
C PRO A 123 7.06 6.69 9.54
N ASP A 124 5.78 6.56 9.82
CA ASP A 124 5.21 5.61 10.76
C ASP A 124 5.48 4.15 10.34
N TYR A 125 5.40 3.82 9.06
CA TYR A 125 5.76 2.49 8.57
C TYR A 125 7.27 2.24 8.64
N ALA A 126 8.10 3.25 8.48
CA ALA A 126 9.55 3.11 8.67
C ALA A 126 9.92 2.74 10.12
N VAL A 127 9.17 3.25 11.10
CA VAL A 127 9.32 2.84 12.50
C VAL A 127 8.96 1.37 12.69
N LEU A 128 7.87 0.90 12.08
CA LEU A 128 7.48 -0.52 12.11
C LEU A 128 8.51 -1.43 11.44
N GLU A 129 9.08 -0.99 10.31
CA GLU A 129 10.16 -1.72 9.64
C GLU A 129 11.39 -1.85 10.55
N ALA A 130 11.80 -0.74 11.19
CA ALA A 130 12.93 -0.75 12.11
C ALA A 130 12.71 -1.71 13.29
N GLU A 131 11.48 -1.79 13.80
CA GLU A 131 11.10 -2.75 14.85
C GLU A 131 11.17 -4.19 14.35
N ALA A 132 10.58 -4.47 13.17
CA ALA A 132 10.61 -5.80 12.56
C ALA A 132 12.06 -6.28 12.31
N ARG A 133 12.96 -5.38 11.90
CA ARG A 133 14.40 -5.65 11.74
C ARG A 133 15.06 -6.01 13.06
N ARG A 134 14.79 -5.27 14.15
CA ARG A 134 15.34 -5.58 15.47
C ARG A 134 14.88 -6.92 16.01
N GLN A 135 13.66 -7.32 15.69
CA GLN A 135 13.07 -8.61 16.09
C GLN A 135 13.42 -9.75 15.13
N SER A 136 14.17 -9.50 14.06
CA SER A 136 14.46 -10.48 13.01
C SER A 136 13.21 -11.16 12.45
N SER A 137 12.13 -10.38 12.26
CA SER A 137 10.84 -10.87 11.79
C SER A 137 10.82 -11.02 10.27
N GLY A 138 10.22 -12.09 9.76
CA GLY A 138 9.99 -12.29 8.33
C GLY A 138 11.27 -12.20 7.50
N LEU A 139 11.32 -11.26 6.56
CA LEU A 139 12.48 -10.93 5.72
C LEU A 139 13.77 -10.74 6.53
N TRP A 140 13.63 -10.17 7.70
CA TRP A 140 14.76 -9.77 8.56
C TRP A 140 15.34 -10.94 9.37
N SER A 141 14.75 -12.13 9.27
CA SER A 141 15.33 -13.36 9.86
C SER A 141 16.56 -13.86 9.11
N GLU A 142 16.74 -13.41 7.87
CA GLU A 142 17.87 -13.77 7.02
C GLU A 142 18.61 -12.50 6.58
N SER A 143 19.93 -12.61 6.38
CA SER A 143 20.75 -11.51 5.87
C SER A 143 20.68 -11.43 4.34
N GLY A 144 20.98 -10.26 3.78
CA GLY A 144 21.14 -10.09 2.33
C GLY A 144 19.83 -10.00 1.54
N GLN A 145 18.72 -9.65 2.20
CA GLN A 145 17.46 -9.42 1.50
C GLN A 145 17.56 -8.22 0.56
N THR A 146 17.18 -8.45 -0.70
CA THR A 146 17.15 -7.42 -1.73
C THR A 146 15.83 -6.68 -1.69
N GLU A 147 15.86 -5.36 -1.78
CA GLU A 147 14.65 -4.56 -1.88
C GLU A 147 13.90 -4.84 -3.20
N PRO A 148 12.56 -4.84 -3.21
CA PRO A 148 11.77 -5.18 -4.40
C PRO A 148 12.07 -4.29 -5.61
N TRP A 149 12.36 -3.00 -5.41
CA TRP A 149 12.73 -2.09 -6.49
C TRP A 149 14.09 -2.42 -7.11
N CYS A 150 15.07 -2.87 -6.30
CA CYS A 150 16.34 -3.37 -6.81
C CYS A 150 16.16 -4.70 -7.53
N TRP A 151 15.35 -5.62 -6.98
CA TRP A 151 15.03 -6.89 -7.62
C TRP A 151 14.41 -6.69 -9.02
N ARG A 152 13.43 -5.80 -9.14
CA ARG A 152 12.81 -5.46 -10.44
C ARG A 152 13.82 -4.91 -11.44
N SER A 153 14.73 -4.04 -11.00
CA SER A 153 15.76 -3.46 -11.86
C SER A 153 16.69 -4.53 -12.43
N LEU A 154 17.20 -5.42 -11.59
CA LEU A 154 18.10 -6.51 -12.01
C LEU A 154 17.46 -7.43 -13.06
N HIS A 155 16.19 -7.81 -12.86
CA HIS A 155 15.50 -8.73 -13.77
C HIS A 155 15.00 -8.05 -15.06
N GLN A 156 14.82 -6.75 -15.08
CA GLN A 156 14.52 -6.00 -16.31
C GLN A 156 15.75 -5.93 -17.22
N ASP A 157 16.93 -5.80 -16.68
CA ASP A 157 18.18 -5.74 -17.45
C ASP A 157 18.52 -7.11 -18.04
N GLU A 158 18.29 -8.22 -17.30
CA GLU A 158 18.46 -9.57 -17.84
C GLU A 158 17.53 -9.86 -19.03
N GLN A 159 16.27 -9.42 -18.98
CA GLN A 159 15.32 -9.60 -20.07
C GLN A 159 15.70 -8.80 -21.33
N LYS A 160 16.28 -7.62 -21.18
CA LYS A 160 16.79 -6.84 -22.32
C LYS A 160 18.01 -7.47 -22.96
N THR A 161 18.91 -8.06 -22.17
CA THR A 161 20.13 -8.71 -22.65
C THR A 161 19.83 -10.01 -23.41
N ASN A 162 18.77 -10.74 -23.01
CA ASN A 162 18.39 -12.00 -23.67
C ASN A 162 17.57 -11.80 -24.96
N ASN A 163 17.11 -10.58 -25.24
CA ASN A 163 16.32 -10.24 -26.45
C ASN A 163 17.12 -9.50 -27.52
N ASN A 164 18.42 -9.32 -27.36
CA ASN A 164 19.38 -8.80 -28.35
C ASN A 164 20.31 -9.92 -28.84
#